data_e583d30d65222e30a92aeb52319eedcf
#
_entry.id   e583d30d65222e30a92aeb52319eedcf
#
_cell.length_a   1.000
_cell.length_b   1.000
_cell.length_c   1.000
_cell.angle_alpha   90.00
_cell.angle_beta   90.00
_cell.angle_gamma   90.00
#
_symmetry.space_group_name_H-M   'P 1'
#
loop_
_entity.id
_entity.type
_entity.pdbx_description
1 polymer ?
#
loop_
_entity_poly.entity_id
_entity_poly.type
_entity_poly.pdbx_seq_one_letter_code
_entity_poly.pdbx_strand_id
1 'polypeptide(L)'
;MRKTRRGKEENKRKIERSQPPAGARVYRASGKMDKEKKAIERIKMASEMSLHHYGRPLVCTYSGGKDSDVMLEIFKRSGIPFEVHNSHTTADAPQTVRHIRKVFRELELHGIRCEIEKPRYKGKLISMWSLIPEKLIPPTRIVRYCCSTLKETGCANRYIATGVRWDESTSRLKREEFEKLGQTKKEKEKFTKIMLMEDNDARRRMSELCMQQKKMIVNPIIDWTHSDIWGYINSEKIETCELYQCGYDRVGYIGCPMAGKKRYKEFADFPKYKQLYINAFDRMLKERERRGKECKWTTGEEVFLWWMEDENIPGQMRMEDFIAEE
;
A
#
# COMPACT_ATOMS: atom_id res chain seq x y z
N MET A 1 -36.42 20.50 -17.78
CA MET A 1 -36.38 20.16 -16.33
C MET A 1 -36.25 18.65 -16.00
N ARG A 2 -35.87 17.75 -16.91
CA ARG A 2 -35.71 16.28 -16.61
C ARG A 2 -34.26 15.80 -16.38
N LYS A 3 -33.22 16.64 -16.65
CA LYS A 3 -31.81 16.26 -16.48
C LYS A 3 -31.25 16.34 -15.04
N THR A 4 -31.88 17.08 -14.15
CA THR A 4 -31.41 17.28 -12.75
C THR A 4 -31.82 16.18 -11.78
N ARG A 5 -32.84 15.40 -12.07
CA ARG A 5 -33.27 14.29 -11.21
C ARG A 5 -32.36 13.04 -11.36
N ARG A 6 -31.94 12.70 -12.60
CA ARG A 6 -31.08 11.55 -12.86
C ARG A 6 -29.71 11.66 -12.18
N GLY A 7 -29.10 12.84 -12.19
CA GLY A 7 -27.80 13.08 -11.54
C GLY A 7 -27.84 12.98 -10.01
N LYS A 8 -29.00 13.30 -9.39
CA LYS A 8 -29.19 13.17 -7.95
C LYS A 8 -29.43 11.72 -7.51
N GLU A 9 -30.09 10.92 -8.31
CA GLU A 9 -30.29 9.49 -8.04
C GLU A 9 -29.02 8.65 -8.27
N GLU A 10 -28.22 8.96 -9.30
CA GLU A 10 -26.92 8.32 -9.49
C GLU A 10 -25.92 8.67 -8.37
N ASN A 11 -25.95 9.91 -7.88
CA ASN A 11 -25.12 10.30 -6.75
C ASN A 11 -25.59 9.67 -5.43
N LYS A 12 -26.92 9.52 -5.22
CA LYS A 12 -27.45 8.76 -4.07
C LYS A 12 -27.04 7.27 -4.13
N ARG A 13 -27.12 6.64 -5.29
CA ARG A 13 -26.67 5.24 -5.47
C ARG A 13 -25.17 5.06 -5.34
N LYS A 14 -24.35 6.08 -5.63
CA LYS A 14 -22.90 6.06 -5.37
C LYS A 14 -22.55 6.25 -3.90
N ILE A 15 -23.31 7.10 -3.20
CA ILE A 15 -23.15 7.30 -1.74
C ILE A 15 -23.58 6.05 -0.97
N GLU A 16 -24.63 5.36 -1.44
CA GLU A 16 -25.08 4.10 -0.84
C GLU A 16 -24.11 2.93 -1.07
N ARG A 17 -23.23 3.00 -2.10
CA ARG A 17 -22.16 2.01 -2.32
C ARG A 17 -20.89 2.22 -1.49
N SER A 18 -20.70 3.41 -0.94
CA SER A 18 -19.58 3.71 -0.02
C SER A 18 -19.95 3.48 1.44
N GLN A 19 -21.23 3.36 1.76
CA GLN A 19 -21.74 2.93 3.08
C GLN A 19 -22.11 1.46 3.03
N PRO A 20 -21.88 0.69 4.09
CA PRO A 20 -22.33 -0.70 4.15
C PRO A 20 -23.86 -0.73 3.95
N PRO A 21 -24.39 -1.68 3.15
CA PRO A 21 -25.82 -1.81 2.98
C PRO A 21 -26.49 -1.94 4.35
N ALA A 22 -27.66 -1.31 4.51
CA ALA A 22 -28.44 -1.30 5.77
C ALA A 22 -28.78 -2.71 6.33
N GLY A 23 -28.52 -3.78 5.55
CA GLY A 23 -28.59 -5.20 5.95
C GLY A 23 -27.39 -5.73 6.74
N ALA A 24 -26.32 -4.93 6.97
CA ALA A 24 -25.14 -5.35 7.75
C ALA A 24 -25.44 -5.64 9.24
N ARG A 25 -26.66 -5.42 9.69
CA ARG A 25 -27.13 -5.78 11.05
C ARG A 25 -27.26 -7.30 11.30
N VAL A 26 -27.01 -8.16 10.31
CA VAL A 26 -27.20 -9.62 10.44
C VAL A 26 -25.91 -10.43 10.32
N TYR A 27 -24.73 -9.80 10.19
CA TYR A 27 -23.48 -10.51 10.47
C TYR A 27 -23.33 -10.67 11.97
N ARG A 28 -24.09 -11.65 12.48
CA ARG A 28 -24.15 -12.00 13.89
C ARG A 28 -22.78 -12.41 14.43
N ALA A 29 -22.60 -12.10 15.69
CA ALA A 29 -21.46 -12.21 16.57
C ALA A 29 -20.47 -13.39 16.34
N SER A 30 -20.90 -14.52 15.83
CA SER A 30 -20.04 -15.73 15.66
C SER A 30 -19.01 -15.61 14.52
N GLY A 31 -19.42 -15.18 13.32
CA GLY A 31 -18.50 -15.12 12.17
C GLY A 31 -17.47 -13.98 12.25
N LYS A 32 -17.83 -12.88 12.88
CA LYS A 32 -16.93 -11.75 13.11
C LYS A 32 -15.87 -12.08 14.19
N MET A 33 -16.29 -12.69 15.27
CA MET A 33 -15.40 -13.11 16.36
C MET A 33 -14.40 -14.16 15.90
N ASP A 34 -14.79 -15.04 14.97
CA ASP A 34 -13.90 -16.04 14.39
C ASP A 34 -12.80 -15.40 13.52
N LYS A 35 -13.14 -14.43 12.68
CA LYS A 35 -12.17 -13.72 11.83
C LYS A 35 -11.18 -12.86 12.63
N GLU A 36 -11.63 -12.16 13.66
CA GLU A 36 -10.78 -11.39 14.56
C GLU A 36 -9.82 -12.32 15.31
N LYS A 37 -10.35 -13.41 15.91
CA LYS A 37 -9.54 -14.40 16.60
C LYS A 37 -8.46 -14.99 15.72
N LYS A 38 -8.82 -15.37 14.48
CA LYS A 38 -7.88 -15.89 13.48
C LYS A 38 -6.80 -14.87 13.11
N ALA A 39 -7.17 -13.59 12.95
CA ALA A 39 -6.20 -12.52 12.69
C ALA A 39 -5.25 -12.32 13.89
N ILE A 40 -5.76 -12.35 15.13
CA ILE A 40 -4.95 -12.28 16.35
C ILE A 40 -4.00 -13.49 16.45
N GLU A 41 -4.44 -14.69 16.12
CA GLU A 41 -3.58 -15.89 16.11
C GLU A 41 -2.43 -15.75 15.12
N ARG A 42 -2.69 -15.25 13.88
CA ARG A 42 -1.64 -14.97 12.89
C ARG A 42 -0.63 -13.93 13.41
N ILE A 43 -1.12 -12.89 14.08
CA ILE A 43 -0.28 -11.84 14.65
C ILE A 43 0.60 -12.42 15.77
N LYS A 44 0.06 -13.23 16.68
CA LYS A 44 0.82 -13.86 17.76
C LYS A 44 1.92 -14.76 17.22
N MET A 45 1.60 -15.64 16.27
CA MET A 45 2.60 -16.49 15.61
C MET A 45 3.71 -15.66 14.95
N ALA A 46 3.35 -14.61 14.22
CA ALA A 46 4.34 -13.73 13.59
C ALA A 46 5.19 -12.96 14.62
N SER A 47 4.60 -12.58 15.75
CA SER A 47 5.32 -11.93 16.86
C SER A 47 6.37 -12.84 17.47
N GLU A 48 6.02 -14.08 17.76
CA GLU A 48 6.96 -15.10 18.28
C GLU A 48 8.11 -15.31 17.29
N MET A 49 7.80 -15.46 15.99
CA MET A 49 8.81 -15.58 14.95
C MET A 49 9.67 -14.34 14.83
N SER A 50 9.10 -13.13 14.99
CA SER A 50 9.83 -11.87 14.95
C SER A 50 10.84 -11.77 16.10
N LEU A 51 10.41 -12.08 17.30
CA LEU A 51 11.27 -12.09 18.50
C LEU A 51 12.36 -13.14 18.39
N HIS A 52 12.01 -14.34 17.93
CA HIS A 52 12.96 -15.46 17.81
C HIS A 52 14.03 -15.18 16.74
N HIS A 53 13.64 -14.72 15.54
CA HIS A 53 14.56 -14.57 14.41
C HIS A 53 15.27 -13.22 14.34
N TYR A 54 14.61 -12.14 14.77
CA TYR A 54 15.13 -10.78 14.66
C TYR A 54 15.47 -10.13 16.00
N GLY A 55 15.06 -10.73 17.14
CA GLY A 55 15.20 -10.14 18.46
C GLY A 55 14.44 -8.81 18.62
N ARG A 56 13.42 -8.58 17.80
CA ARG A 56 12.69 -7.31 17.72
C ARG A 56 11.18 -7.52 17.62
N PRO A 57 10.36 -6.59 18.14
CA PRO A 57 8.91 -6.67 18.00
C PRO A 57 8.45 -6.71 16.55
N LEU A 58 7.30 -7.34 16.30
CA LEU A 58 6.63 -7.33 15.00
C LEU A 58 6.27 -5.89 14.60
N VAL A 59 6.45 -5.55 13.32
CA VAL A 59 6.10 -4.23 12.80
C VAL A 59 4.70 -4.25 12.19
N CYS A 60 3.79 -3.44 12.71
CA CYS A 60 2.53 -3.12 12.07
C CYS A 60 2.76 -2.02 11.03
N THR A 61 2.64 -2.33 9.72
CA THR A 61 2.74 -1.29 8.69
C THR A 61 1.44 -0.51 8.60
N TYR A 62 1.52 0.80 8.73
CA TYR A 62 0.37 1.67 8.81
C TYR A 62 0.37 2.73 7.71
N SER A 63 -0.65 2.71 6.85
CA SER A 63 -0.78 3.62 5.70
C SER A 63 -1.82 4.73 5.91
N GLY A 64 -2.55 4.74 7.02
CA GLY A 64 -3.68 5.66 7.27
C GLY A 64 -4.93 5.34 6.45
N GLY A 65 -5.01 4.17 5.83
CA GLY A 65 -6.20 3.68 5.16
C GLY A 65 -6.99 2.70 6.02
N LYS A 66 -8.29 2.53 5.76
CA LYS A 66 -9.22 1.72 6.54
C LYS A 66 -8.74 0.31 6.88
N ASP A 67 -8.04 -0.33 5.96
CA ASP A 67 -7.52 -1.69 6.16
C ASP A 67 -6.37 -1.69 7.20
N SER A 68 -5.54 -0.65 7.18
CA SER A 68 -4.48 -0.46 8.18
C SER A 68 -5.04 0.01 9.54
N ASP A 69 -6.16 0.77 9.55
CA ASP A 69 -6.84 1.14 10.79
C ASP A 69 -7.40 -0.09 11.50
N VAL A 70 -8.08 -0.98 10.75
CA VAL A 70 -8.57 -2.27 11.27
C VAL A 70 -7.43 -3.14 11.76
N MET A 71 -6.37 -3.30 10.98
CA MET A 71 -5.22 -4.10 11.36
C MET A 71 -4.57 -3.58 12.64
N LEU A 72 -4.40 -2.27 12.79
CA LEU A 72 -3.85 -1.65 13.99
C LEU A 72 -4.72 -1.91 15.22
N GLU A 73 -6.05 -1.84 15.10
CA GLU A 73 -6.96 -2.16 16.20
C GLU A 73 -6.82 -3.61 16.64
N ILE A 74 -6.68 -4.55 15.70
CA ILE A 74 -6.44 -5.97 16.01
C ILE A 74 -5.09 -6.16 16.72
N PHE A 75 -4.06 -5.39 16.32
CA PHE A 75 -2.76 -5.38 17.00
C PHE A 75 -2.88 -4.94 18.46
N LYS A 76 -3.60 -3.86 18.76
CA LYS A 76 -3.86 -3.40 20.13
C LYS A 76 -4.53 -4.48 20.98
N ARG A 77 -5.47 -5.22 20.40
CA ARG A 77 -6.20 -6.32 21.08
C ARG A 77 -5.41 -7.60 21.21
N SER A 78 -4.39 -7.79 20.41
CA SER A 78 -3.59 -9.03 20.43
C SER A 78 -2.75 -9.19 21.71
N GLY A 79 -2.44 -8.08 22.39
CA GLY A 79 -1.63 -8.06 23.62
C GLY A 79 -0.14 -8.36 23.42
N ILE A 80 0.35 -8.38 22.16
CA ILE A 80 1.77 -8.59 21.85
C ILE A 80 2.56 -7.28 21.87
N PRO A 81 3.88 -7.29 22.07
CA PRO A 81 4.72 -6.13 21.80
C PRO A 81 4.82 -5.90 20.29
N PHE A 82 4.64 -4.64 19.84
CA PHE A 82 4.73 -4.26 18.43
C PHE A 82 5.22 -2.83 18.25
N GLU A 83 5.69 -2.53 17.05
CA GLU A 83 6.03 -1.19 16.58
C GLU A 83 5.14 -0.82 15.40
N VAL A 84 4.91 0.46 15.15
CA VAL A 84 4.10 0.94 14.01
C VAL A 84 4.94 1.78 13.08
N HIS A 85 4.99 1.38 11.80
CA HIS A 85 5.79 2.08 10.79
C HIS A 85 4.92 2.58 9.64
N ASN A 86 5.15 3.83 9.23
CA ASN A 86 4.56 4.42 8.03
C ASN A 86 5.63 4.74 7.01
N SER A 87 5.49 4.26 5.78
CA SER A 87 6.35 4.65 4.65
C SER A 87 5.77 5.89 3.96
N HIS A 88 6.37 7.05 4.24
CA HIS A 88 5.91 8.32 3.71
C HIS A 88 6.22 8.47 2.22
N THR A 89 5.19 8.55 1.36
CA THR A 89 5.38 8.62 -0.09
C THR A 89 5.72 10.01 -0.62
N THR A 90 5.59 11.05 0.20
CA THR A 90 5.70 12.47 -0.15
C THR A 90 4.62 13.00 -1.10
N ALA A 91 3.74 12.13 -1.58
CA ALA A 91 2.57 12.47 -2.40
C ALA A 91 1.25 12.10 -1.73
N ASP A 92 1.28 11.76 -0.44
CA ASP A 92 0.09 11.45 0.35
C ASP A 92 -0.77 12.69 0.57
N ALA A 93 -2.10 12.52 0.57
CA ALA A 93 -3.02 13.63 0.84
C ALA A 93 -2.77 14.25 2.23
N PRO A 94 -2.93 15.57 2.40
CA PRO A 94 -2.74 16.23 3.70
C PRO A 94 -3.60 15.61 4.81
N GLN A 95 -4.82 15.19 4.49
CA GLN A 95 -5.75 14.53 5.40
C GLN A 95 -5.18 13.20 5.91
N THR A 96 -4.63 12.40 5.00
CA THR A 96 -3.98 11.13 5.35
C THR A 96 -2.80 11.35 6.28
N VAL A 97 -1.96 12.35 5.97
CA VAL A 97 -0.80 12.70 6.81
C VAL A 97 -1.24 13.16 8.21
N ARG A 98 -2.31 13.97 8.31
CA ARG A 98 -2.87 14.39 9.61
C ARG A 98 -3.40 13.21 10.41
N HIS A 99 -4.15 12.32 9.76
CA HIS A 99 -4.68 11.11 10.39
C HIS A 99 -3.55 10.22 10.95
N ILE A 100 -2.53 9.92 10.14
CA ILE A 100 -1.37 9.14 10.59
C ILE A 100 -0.68 9.80 11.81
N ARG A 101 -0.44 11.11 11.76
CA ARG A 101 0.20 11.82 12.86
C ARG A 101 -0.64 11.85 14.13
N LYS A 102 -1.97 11.91 14.00
CA LYS A 102 -2.90 11.83 15.14
C LYS A 102 -2.77 10.46 15.81
N VAL A 103 -2.94 9.40 15.02
CA VAL A 103 -2.86 8.01 15.50
C VAL A 103 -1.48 7.72 16.13
N PHE A 104 -0.39 8.18 15.52
CA PHE A 104 0.95 7.96 16.06
C PHE A 104 1.16 8.63 17.41
N ARG A 105 0.68 9.89 17.59
CA ARG A 105 0.75 10.54 18.90
C ARG A 105 -0.02 9.77 19.99
N GLU A 106 -1.20 9.25 19.65
CA GLU A 106 -2.00 8.46 20.57
C GLU A 106 -1.27 7.16 20.97
N LEU A 107 -0.64 6.49 20.01
CA LEU A 107 0.14 5.27 20.26
C LEU A 107 1.39 5.54 21.11
N GLU A 108 2.10 6.61 20.82
CA GLU A 108 3.30 7.02 21.56
C GLU A 108 2.98 7.37 23.02
N LEU A 109 1.83 7.99 23.29
CA LEU A 109 1.34 8.22 24.65
C LEU A 109 1.10 6.90 25.45
N HIS A 110 0.83 5.81 24.72
CA HIS A 110 0.71 4.47 25.31
C HIS A 110 2.01 3.65 25.27
N GLY A 111 3.14 4.30 24.97
CA GLY A 111 4.47 3.68 24.96
C GLY A 111 4.75 2.81 23.72
N ILE A 112 3.93 2.87 22.68
CA ILE A 112 4.16 2.15 21.43
C ILE A 112 5.07 2.97 20.53
N ARG A 113 6.16 2.38 20.08
CA ARG A 113 7.11 3.02 19.17
C ARG A 113 6.49 3.20 17.79
N CYS A 114 6.50 4.45 17.30
CA CYS A 114 6.05 4.80 15.96
C CYS A 114 7.21 5.37 15.13
N GLU A 115 7.28 5.01 13.85
CA GLU A 115 8.32 5.49 12.94
C GLU A 115 7.73 5.90 11.59
N ILE A 116 8.06 7.13 11.15
CA ILE A 116 7.76 7.61 9.79
C ILE A 116 9.02 7.47 8.95
N GLU A 117 9.04 6.46 8.12
CA GLU A 117 10.16 6.18 7.23
C GLU A 117 10.16 7.13 6.03
N LYS A 118 11.27 7.84 5.86
CA LYS A 118 11.48 8.70 4.68
C LYS A 118 12.18 7.89 3.60
N PRO A 119 11.65 7.88 2.35
CA PRO A 119 12.22 7.06 1.30
C PRO A 119 13.62 7.51 0.91
N ARG A 120 14.46 6.53 0.57
CA ARG A 120 15.83 6.76 0.07
C ARG A 120 16.03 6.08 -1.27
N TYR A 121 16.79 6.73 -2.14
CA TYR A 121 17.23 6.18 -3.41
C TYR A 121 18.71 6.48 -3.63
N LYS A 122 19.52 5.47 -3.95
CA LYS A 122 20.98 5.60 -4.06
C LYS A 122 21.61 6.28 -2.82
N GLY A 123 21.14 5.94 -1.61
CA GLY A 123 21.62 6.48 -0.34
C GLY A 123 21.10 7.87 0.04
N LYS A 124 20.47 8.61 -0.88
CA LYS A 124 19.95 9.97 -0.65
C LYS A 124 18.46 9.95 -0.32
N LEU A 125 17.99 10.89 0.49
CA LEU A 125 16.55 11.12 0.66
C LEU A 125 15.92 11.50 -0.66
N ILE A 126 14.78 10.90 -0.97
CA ILE A 126 14.08 11.12 -2.22
C ILE A 126 12.60 11.43 -1.96
N SER A 127 11.98 12.17 -2.88
CA SER A 127 10.54 12.40 -2.91
C SER A 127 9.96 11.88 -4.24
N MET A 128 8.65 11.75 -4.36
CA MET A 128 7.99 11.48 -5.64
C MET A 128 8.47 12.46 -6.71
N TRP A 129 8.55 13.74 -6.35
CA TRP A 129 8.90 14.84 -7.24
C TRP A 129 10.34 14.84 -7.76
N SER A 130 11.27 14.26 -7.01
CA SER A 130 12.67 14.08 -7.42
C SER A 130 12.95 12.70 -8.00
N LEU A 131 12.12 11.71 -7.67
CA LEU A 131 12.25 10.36 -8.21
C LEU A 131 11.84 10.28 -9.69
N ILE A 132 10.82 11.01 -10.11
CA ILE A 132 10.35 11.04 -11.52
C ILE A 132 11.47 11.44 -12.48
N PRO A 133 12.18 12.59 -12.29
CA PRO A 133 13.32 12.94 -13.14
C PRO A 133 14.44 11.89 -13.13
N GLU A 134 14.74 11.29 -11.98
CA GLU A 134 15.77 10.23 -11.87
C GLU A 134 15.42 8.97 -12.69
N LYS A 135 14.14 8.62 -12.76
CA LYS A 135 13.65 7.45 -13.49
C LYS A 135 13.39 7.73 -14.97
N LEU A 136 13.38 9.00 -15.40
CA LEU A 136 13.18 9.43 -16.77
C LEU A 136 11.84 9.01 -17.40
N ILE A 137 10.89 8.59 -16.60
CA ILE A 137 9.56 8.14 -17.04
C ILE A 137 8.54 8.41 -15.93
N PRO A 138 7.28 8.75 -16.25
CA PRO A 138 6.21 8.79 -15.25
C PRO A 138 5.95 7.42 -14.62
N PRO A 139 5.51 7.36 -13.35
CA PRO A 139 5.07 6.11 -12.76
C PRO A 139 3.80 5.60 -13.47
N THR A 140 3.76 4.34 -13.88
CA THR A 140 2.61 3.75 -14.56
C THR A 140 2.11 2.51 -13.83
N ARG A 141 1.05 1.87 -14.33
CA ARG A 141 0.54 0.59 -13.79
C ARG A 141 1.55 -0.54 -13.94
N ILE A 142 2.41 -0.48 -14.94
CA ILE A 142 3.44 -1.48 -15.23
C ILE A 142 4.75 -1.07 -14.55
N VAL A 143 5.24 0.14 -14.81
CA VAL A 143 6.49 0.65 -14.23
C VAL A 143 6.21 1.27 -12.85
N ARG A 144 6.24 0.42 -11.82
CA ARG A 144 5.84 0.74 -10.45
C ARG A 144 7.01 1.10 -9.53
N TYR A 145 8.01 1.79 -10.04
CA TYR A 145 9.17 2.21 -9.24
C TYR A 145 8.77 3.06 -8.01
N CYS A 146 7.63 3.74 -8.06
CA CYS A 146 7.08 4.46 -6.92
C CYS A 146 6.78 3.50 -5.75
N CYS A 147 6.27 2.29 -5.99
CA CYS A 147 6.04 1.30 -4.94
C CYS A 147 7.38 0.77 -4.41
N SER A 148 8.25 0.28 -5.30
CA SER A 148 9.52 -0.32 -4.89
C SER A 148 10.45 0.66 -4.17
N THR A 149 10.46 1.95 -4.55
CA THR A 149 11.34 2.95 -3.95
C THR A 149 10.73 3.65 -2.74
N LEU A 150 9.43 4.03 -2.79
CA LEU A 150 8.83 4.86 -1.73
C LEU A 150 8.14 4.06 -0.63
N LYS A 151 7.76 2.79 -0.89
CA LYS A 151 6.98 1.99 0.07
C LYS A 151 7.69 0.72 0.53
N GLU A 152 8.40 0.04 -0.38
CA GLU A 152 8.90 -1.31 -0.12
C GLU A 152 10.31 -1.34 0.47
N THR A 153 11.04 -0.22 0.43
CA THR A 153 12.41 -0.10 0.97
C THR A 153 12.45 -0.08 2.49
N GLY A 154 11.39 0.36 3.15
CA GLY A 154 11.30 0.42 4.60
C GLY A 154 11.33 -0.95 5.28
N CYS A 155 11.57 -0.98 6.59
CA CYS A 155 11.57 -2.17 7.44
C CYS A 155 12.49 -3.30 6.93
N ALA A 156 13.69 -2.97 6.43
CA ALA A 156 14.66 -3.98 6.02
C ALA A 156 15.05 -4.87 7.22
N ASN A 157 15.17 -6.17 6.98
CA ASN A 157 15.51 -7.16 8.02
C ASN A 157 14.56 -7.13 9.23
N ARG A 158 13.25 -7.03 8.95
CA ARG A 158 12.18 -7.06 9.96
C ARG A 158 11.07 -8.01 9.54
N TYR A 159 10.35 -8.50 10.51
CA TYR A 159 9.05 -9.11 10.30
C TYR A 159 7.99 -8.01 10.31
N ILE A 160 7.17 -7.95 9.27
CA ILE A 160 6.14 -6.91 9.12
C ILE A 160 4.76 -7.52 8.92
N ALA A 161 3.74 -6.84 9.41
CA ALA A 161 2.35 -7.14 9.11
C ALA A 161 1.82 -6.14 8.07
N THR A 162 1.07 -6.62 7.08
CA THR A 162 0.44 -5.78 6.07
C THR A 162 -1.08 -5.99 6.01
N GLY A 163 -1.81 -4.91 5.73
CA GLY A 163 -3.26 -4.93 5.56
C GLY A 163 -3.71 -5.44 4.18
N VAL A 164 -2.98 -6.36 3.57
CA VAL A 164 -3.33 -6.94 2.26
C VAL A 164 -4.50 -7.91 2.43
N ARG A 165 -5.45 -7.88 1.47
CA ARG A 165 -6.62 -8.77 1.44
C ARG A 165 -6.79 -9.39 0.06
N TRP A 166 -7.28 -10.64 0.01
CA TRP A 166 -7.60 -11.32 -1.24
C TRP A 166 -8.66 -10.58 -2.05
N ASP A 167 -9.65 -9.98 -1.38
CA ASP A 167 -10.78 -9.25 -1.95
C ASP A 167 -10.40 -7.99 -2.75
N GLU A 168 -9.15 -7.51 -2.67
CA GLU A 168 -8.75 -6.25 -3.30
C GLU A 168 -8.40 -6.37 -4.78
N SER A 169 -7.92 -7.53 -5.24
CA SER A 169 -7.59 -7.78 -6.66
C SER A 169 -7.22 -9.23 -6.92
N THR A 170 -7.36 -9.66 -8.19
CA THR A 170 -6.96 -11.01 -8.65
C THR A 170 -5.47 -11.33 -8.40
N SER A 171 -4.58 -10.34 -8.47
CA SER A 171 -3.16 -10.54 -8.15
C SER A 171 -2.93 -10.80 -6.65
N ARG A 172 -3.81 -10.30 -5.79
CA ARG A 172 -3.73 -10.51 -4.34
C ARG A 172 -4.30 -11.86 -3.90
N LEU A 173 -5.14 -12.51 -4.70
CA LEU A 173 -5.57 -13.89 -4.46
C LEU A 173 -4.40 -14.89 -4.39
N LYS A 174 -3.25 -14.54 -4.97
CA LYS A 174 -2.02 -15.36 -4.94
C LYS A 174 -1.16 -15.12 -3.71
N ARG A 175 -1.53 -14.18 -2.84
CA ARG A 175 -0.81 -13.87 -1.62
C ARG A 175 -1.14 -14.91 -0.53
N GLU A 176 -0.16 -15.16 0.31
CA GLU A 176 -0.25 -16.11 1.42
C GLU A 176 -0.41 -15.38 2.76
N GLU A 177 -0.84 -16.10 3.80
CA GLU A 177 -0.95 -15.56 5.16
C GLU A 177 0.43 -15.14 5.69
N PHE A 178 1.46 -15.94 5.37
CA PHE A 178 2.86 -15.73 5.73
C PHE A 178 3.72 -15.79 4.48
N GLU A 179 4.50 -14.74 4.24
CA GLU A 179 5.30 -14.62 3.02
C GLU A 179 6.71 -14.14 3.32
N LYS A 180 7.62 -14.45 2.39
CA LYS A 180 8.96 -13.91 2.36
C LYS A 180 9.13 -13.05 1.12
N LEU A 181 9.52 -11.78 1.29
CA LEU A 181 9.80 -10.89 0.17
C LEU A 181 11.09 -11.27 -0.55
N GLY A 182 11.02 -11.30 -1.88
CA GLY A 182 12.19 -11.56 -2.73
C GLY A 182 12.57 -13.05 -2.89
N GLN A 183 11.68 -13.99 -2.51
CA GLN A 183 11.88 -15.39 -2.86
C GLN A 183 11.44 -15.68 -4.28
N THR A 184 12.37 -16.23 -5.09
CA THR A 184 12.03 -16.83 -6.38
C THR A 184 11.33 -18.18 -6.15
N LYS A 185 10.55 -18.65 -7.15
CA LYS A 185 9.89 -19.97 -7.09
C LYS A 185 10.91 -21.09 -6.82
N LYS A 186 12.09 -21.02 -7.44
CA LYS A 186 13.20 -21.97 -7.21
C LYS A 186 13.74 -21.94 -5.77
N GLU A 187 13.82 -20.76 -5.15
CA GLU A 187 14.25 -20.65 -3.74
C GLU A 187 13.20 -21.19 -2.79
N LYS A 188 11.90 -20.99 -3.06
CA LYS A 188 10.81 -21.61 -2.30
C LYS A 188 10.88 -23.14 -2.36
N GLU A 189 11.02 -23.71 -3.56
CA GLU A 189 11.13 -25.17 -3.78
C GLU A 189 12.37 -25.75 -3.10
N LYS A 190 13.53 -25.07 -3.25
CA LYS A 190 14.79 -25.48 -2.60
C LYS A 190 14.68 -25.45 -1.07
N PHE A 191 14.06 -24.42 -0.52
CA PHE A 191 13.85 -24.29 0.93
C PHE A 191 12.93 -25.37 1.49
N THR A 192 11.79 -25.61 0.83
CA THR A 192 10.84 -26.68 1.22
C THR A 192 11.56 -28.03 1.18
N LYS A 193 12.39 -28.27 0.18
CA LYS A 193 13.18 -29.51 0.05
C LYS A 193 14.22 -29.69 1.17
N ILE A 194 14.90 -28.61 1.56
CA ILE A 194 15.87 -28.58 2.66
C ILE A 194 15.16 -28.85 3.99
N MET A 195 14.02 -28.20 4.24
CA MET A 195 13.24 -28.37 5.47
C MET A 195 12.64 -29.78 5.61
N LEU A 196 12.33 -30.45 4.49
CA LEU A 196 11.78 -31.80 4.48
C LEU A 196 12.85 -32.92 4.53
N MET A 197 14.10 -32.62 4.17
CA MET A 197 15.16 -33.62 3.99
C MET A 197 16.26 -33.61 5.07
N GLU A 198 16.30 -32.63 5.96
CA GLU A 198 17.42 -32.51 6.91
C GLU A 198 17.01 -32.60 8.36
N ASP A 199 17.44 -33.71 8.99
CA ASP A 199 17.45 -33.89 10.46
C ASP A 199 18.64 -33.17 11.14
N ASN A 200 19.43 -32.37 10.41
CA ASN A 200 20.61 -31.70 10.93
C ASN A 200 20.28 -30.29 11.40
N ASP A 201 20.14 -30.12 12.70
CA ASP A 201 19.82 -28.86 13.38
C ASP A 201 20.79 -27.70 13.04
N ALA A 202 22.06 -27.96 12.76
CA ALA A 202 23.03 -26.93 12.44
C ALA A 202 22.78 -26.33 11.05
N ARG A 203 22.46 -27.15 10.05
CA ARG A 203 22.11 -26.69 8.69
C ARG A 203 20.74 -26.02 8.66
N ARG A 204 19.81 -26.53 9.47
CA ARG A 204 18.49 -25.91 9.67
C ARG A 204 18.63 -24.48 10.23
N ARG A 205 19.43 -24.29 11.29
CA ARG A 205 19.76 -22.98 11.87
C ARG A 205 20.50 -22.08 10.88
N MET A 206 21.42 -22.62 10.06
CA MET A 206 22.13 -21.85 9.05
C MET A 206 21.20 -21.41 7.90
N SER A 207 20.23 -22.26 7.50
CA SER A 207 19.19 -21.89 6.54
C SER A 207 18.24 -20.83 7.13
N GLU A 208 17.90 -20.95 8.42
CA GLU A 208 17.13 -19.96 9.16
C GLU A 208 17.85 -18.61 9.25
N LEU A 209 19.16 -18.61 9.55
CA LEU A 209 20.01 -17.42 9.58
C LEU A 209 20.11 -16.74 8.20
N CYS A 210 20.29 -17.49 7.12
CA CYS A 210 20.21 -16.98 5.75
C CYS A 210 18.83 -16.38 5.42
N MET A 211 17.78 -16.83 6.10
CA MET A 211 16.44 -16.28 5.99
C MET A 211 16.26 -14.97 6.75
N GLN A 212 16.98 -14.74 7.84
CA GLN A 212 16.89 -13.53 8.67
C GLN A 212 17.25 -12.24 7.90
N GLN A 213 18.04 -12.32 6.84
CA GLN A 213 18.44 -11.16 6.04
C GLN A 213 17.34 -10.63 5.10
N LYS A 214 16.21 -11.33 4.98
CA LYS A 214 15.11 -10.92 4.09
C LYS A 214 13.88 -10.54 4.91
N LYS A 215 13.12 -9.59 4.40
CA LYS A 215 11.87 -9.14 5.02
C LYS A 215 10.82 -10.25 5.01
N MET A 216 10.29 -10.60 6.17
CA MET A 216 9.17 -11.51 6.34
C MET A 216 7.86 -10.72 6.45
N ILE A 217 6.77 -11.28 5.95
CA ILE A 217 5.45 -10.64 5.94
C ILE A 217 4.41 -11.59 6.53
N VAL A 218 3.54 -11.06 7.38
CA VAL A 218 2.26 -11.65 7.73
C VAL A 218 1.14 -10.78 7.22
N ASN A 219 0.08 -11.38 6.71
CA ASN A 219 -1.14 -10.73 6.26
C ASN A 219 -2.31 -11.13 7.18
N PRO A 220 -2.48 -10.47 8.35
CA PRO A 220 -3.42 -10.93 9.37
C PRO A 220 -4.87 -10.96 8.91
N ILE A 221 -5.27 -9.98 8.10
CA ILE A 221 -6.64 -9.78 7.61
C ILE A 221 -6.83 -10.21 6.15
N ILE A 222 -6.01 -11.15 5.66
CA ILE A 222 -5.96 -11.53 4.24
C ILE A 222 -7.29 -12.06 3.70
N ASP A 223 -8.05 -12.78 4.52
CA ASP A 223 -9.34 -13.39 4.23
C ASP A 223 -10.56 -12.49 4.55
N TRP A 224 -10.33 -11.23 4.93
CA TRP A 224 -11.39 -10.28 5.19
C TRP A 224 -11.92 -9.65 3.90
N THR A 225 -13.24 -9.58 3.77
CA THR A 225 -13.90 -8.88 2.66
C THR A 225 -14.01 -7.38 2.92
N HIS A 226 -14.38 -6.63 1.88
CA HIS A 226 -14.69 -5.20 2.04
C HIS A 226 -15.81 -4.94 3.06
N SER A 227 -16.81 -5.81 3.09
CA SER A 227 -17.90 -5.74 4.06
C SER A 227 -17.42 -6.03 5.50
N ASP A 228 -16.50 -6.98 5.68
CA ASP A 228 -15.93 -7.28 7.00
C ASP A 228 -15.18 -6.07 7.57
N ILE A 229 -14.35 -5.40 6.73
CA ILE A 229 -13.60 -4.20 7.13
C ILE A 229 -14.54 -3.10 7.62
N TRP A 230 -15.55 -2.73 6.82
CA TRP A 230 -16.49 -1.67 7.23
C TRP A 230 -17.39 -2.09 8.39
N GLY A 231 -17.81 -3.35 8.43
CA GLY A 231 -18.55 -3.92 9.55
C GLY A 231 -17.77 -3.82 10.86
N TYR A 232 -16.45 -4.11 10.81
CA TYR A 232 -15.56 -4.00 11.97
C TYR A 232 -15.33 -2.54 12.39
N ILE A 233 -15.06 -1.64 11.43
CA ILE A 233 -14.92 -0.20 11.68
C ILE A 233 -16.14 0.35 12.42
N ASN A 234 -17.33 0.05 11.92
CA ASN A 234 -18.57 0.55 12.49
C ASN A 234 -18.87 -0.03 13.88
N SER A 235 -18.61 -1.32 14.09
CA SER A 235 -18.89 -1.96 15.39
C SER A 235 -17.91 -1.55 16.47
N GLU A 236 -16.65 -1.37 16.13
CA GLU A 236 -15.59 -0.94 17.06
C GLU A 236 -15.42 0.57 17.11
N LYS A 237 -16.23 1.31 16.31
CA LYS A 237 -16.17 2.78 16.22
C LYS A 237 -14.78 3.32 15.91
N ILE A 238 -14.07 2.63 15.00
CA ILE A 238 -12.70 3.01 14.61
C ILE A 238 -12.77 4.32 13.83
N GLU A 239 -12.01 5.31 14.26
CA GLU A 239 -11.85 6.55 13.52
C GLU A 239 -11.01 6.30 12.27
N THR A 240 -11.53 6.68 11.10
CA THR A 240 -10.85 6.54 9.81
C THR A 240 -10.50 7.90 9.23
N CYS A 241 -9.63 7.91 8.22
CA CYS A 241 -9.28 9.14 7.50
C CYS A 241 -10.54 9.84 6.95
N GLU A 242 -10.65 11.15 7.14
CA GLU A 242 -11.78 11.98 6.71
C GLU A 242 -12.09 11.88 5.21
N LEU A 243 -11.13 11.48 4.37
CA LEU A 243 -11.34 11.29 2.94
C LEU A 243 -12.43 10.27 2.62
N TYR A 244 -12.64 9.27 3.47
CA TYR A 244 -13.74 8.31 3.28
C TYR A 244 -15.10 8.99 3.37
N GLN A 245 -15.25 10.02 4.21
CA GLN A 245 -16.46 10.84 4.30
C GLN A 245 -16.63 11.76 3.09
N CYS A 246 -15.53 12.11 2.40
CA CYS A 246 -15.52 12.89 1.16
C CYS A 246 -15.74 12.02 -0.11
N GLY A 247 -16.20 10.78 0.06
CA GLY A 247 -16.54 9.88 -1.05
C GLY A 247 -15.32 9.22 -1.74
N TYR A 248 -14.22 9.06 -1.01
CA TYR A 248 -13.09 8.23 -1.45
C TYR A 248 -13.31 6.79 -0.99
N ASP A 249 -13.21 5.83 -1.91
CA ASP A 249 -13.29 4.39 -1.57
C ASP A 249 -11.96 3.84 -1.06
N ARG A 250 -10.89 4.53 -1.42
CA ARG A 250 -9.51 4.15 -1.12
C ARG A 250 -8.69 5.38 -0.82
N VAL A 251 -7.88 5.29 0.22
CA VAL A 251 -6.87 6.27 0.58
C VAL A 251 -5.49 5.77 0.14
N GLY A 252 -4.75 6.62 -0.54
CA GLY A 252 -3.39 6.34 -1.03
C GLY A 252 -2.70 7.65 -1.41
N TYR A 253 -1.53 7.59 -2.01
CA TYR A 253 -0.91 8.81 -2.52
C TYR A 253 -1.67 9.35 -3.75
N ILE A 254 -1.77 10.68 -3.86
CA ILE A 254 -2.47 11.37 -4.94
C ILE A 254 -1.81 11.07 -6.28
N GLY A 255 -2.62 10.77 -7.29
CA GLY A 255 -2.15 10.44 -8.64
C GLY A 255 -1.60 9.01 -8.78
N CYS A 256 -1.94 8.10 -7.86
CA CYS A 256 -1.54 6.69 -7.98
C CYS A 256 -2.07 6.09 -9.30
N PRO A 257 -1.21 5.56 -10.20
CA PRO A 257 -1.69 4.97 -11.46
C PRO A 257 -2.68 3.82 -11.25
N MET A 258 -2.61 3.13 -10.09
CA MET A 258 -3.55 2.07 -9.74
C MET A 258 -4.95 2.59 -9.37
N ALA A 259 -5.13 3.91 -9.20
CA ALA A 259 -6.44 4.51 -8.95
C ALA A 259 -7.27 4.68 -10.24
N GLY A 260 -6.65 4.56 -11.42
CA GLY A 260 -7.33 4.67 -12.72
C GLY A 260 -8.07 6.02 -12.86
N LYS A 261 -9.31 5.97 -13.35
CA LYS A 261 -10.14 7.17 -13.55
C LYS A 261 -10.42 7.97 -12.27
N LYS A 262 -10.24 7.39 -11.08
CA LYS A 262 -10.41 8.11 -9.81
C LYS A 262 -9.38 9.24 -9.64
N ARG A 263 -8.24 9.21 -10.36
CA ARG A 263 -7.24 10.28 -10.38
C ARG A 263 -7.81 11.63 -10.83
N TYR A 264 -8.84 11.64 -11.70
CA TYR A 264 -9.49 12.88 -12.11
C TYR A 264 -10.13 13.60 -10.92
N LYS A 265 -10.81 12.85 -10.03
CA LYS A 265 -11.34 13.41 -8.78
C LYS A 265 -10.20 13.85 -7.85
N GLU A 266 -9.15 13.04 -7.71
CA GLU A 266 -8.00 13.38 -6.88
C GLU A 266 -7.38 14.72 -7.31
N PHE A 267 -7.14 14.94 -8.61
CA PHE A 267 -6.56 16.19 -9.09
C PHE A 267 -7.53 17.38 -9.12
N ALA A 268 -8.84 17.14 -9.15
CA ALA A 268 -9.84 18.17 -8.94
C ALA A 268 -9.86 18.65 -7.48
N ASP A 269 -9.81 17.73 -6.53
CA ASP A 269 -9.80 18.04 -5.11
C ASP A 269 -8.43 18.56 -4.62
N PHE A 270 -7.33 18.17 -5.30
CA PHE A 270 -5.94 18.52 -4.96
C PHE A 270 -5.18 19.16 -6.15
N PRO A 271 -5.58 20.34 -6.64
CA PRO A 271 -4.97 20.95 -7.83
C PRO A 271 -3.47 21.26 -7.67
N LYS A 272 -3.00 21.51 -6.44
CA LYS A 272 -1.57 21.69 -6.17
C LYS A 272 -0.75 20.45 -6.52
N TYR A 273 -1.29 19.25 -6.34
CA TYR A 273 -0.60 18.01 -6.69
C TYR A 273 -0.51 17.83 -8.21
N LYS A 274 -1.56 18.24 -8.97
CA LYS A 274 -1.50 18.29 -10.44
C LYS A 274 -0.28 19.11 -10.88
N GLN A 275 -0.12 20.34 -10.33
CA GLN A 275 0.98 21.21 -10.67
C GLN A 275 2.35 20.62 -10.27
N LEU A 276 2.44 19.94 -9.13
CA LEU A 276 3.67 19.26 -8.70
C LEU A 276 4.07 18.15 -9.67
N TYR A 277 3.12 17.39 -10.20
CA TYR A 277 3.39 16.36 -11.22
C TYR A 277 3.85 17.01 -12.53
N ILE A 278 3.15 18.03 -13.05
CA ILE A 278 3.55 18.76 -14.25
C ILE A 278 4.99 19.27 -14.11
N ASN A 279 5.31 19.94 -13.01
CA ASN A 279 6.66 20.44 -12.73
C ASN A 279 7.71 19.30 -12.62
N ALA A 280 7.33 18.13 -12.13
CA ALA A 280 8.23 16.97 -12.08
C ALA A 280 8.45 16.37 -13.47
N PHE A 281 7.43 16.37 -14.32
CA PHE A 281 7.55 15.92 -15.71
C PHE A 281 8.38 16.91 -16.56
N ASP A 282 8.25 18.22 -16.38
CA ASP A 282 9.14 19.20 -17.02
C ASP A 282 10.62 18.97 -16.66
N ARG A 283 10.89 18.69 -15.36
CA ARG A 283 12.24 18.35 -14.92
C ARG A 283 12.72 17.03 -15.51
N MET A 284 11.82 16.04 -15.66
CA MET A 284 12.12 14.78 -16.29
C MET A 284 12.50 14.96 -17.76
N LEU A 285 11.76 15.80 -18.52
CA LEU A 285 12.08 16.11 -19.91
C LEU A 285 13.46 16.76 -20.06
N LYS A 286 13.77 17.75 -19.23
CA LYS A 286 15.11 18.39 -19.20
C LYS A 286 16.22 17.39 -18.89
N GLU A 287 15.97 16.44 -17.97
CA GLU A 287 16.95 15.42 -17.62
C GLU A 287 17.11 14.38 -18.74
N ARG A 288 16.03 14.04 -19.47
CA ARG A 288 16.12 13.20 -20.69
C ARG A 288 16.97 13.88 -21.76
N GLU A 289 16.72 15.15 -22.06
CA GLU A 289 17.48 15.95 -23.01
C GLU A 289 18.99 15.99 -22.62
N ARG A 290 19.28 16.26 -21.33
CA ARG A 290 20.66 16.26 -20.81
C ARG A 290 21.36 14.92 -20.99
N ARG A 291 20.62 13.80 -20.96
CA ARG A 291 21.15 12.44 -21.18
C ARG A 291 21.10 12.00 -22.64
N GLY A 292 20.73 12.86 -23.56
CA GLY A 292 20.61 12.55 -25.00
C GLY A 292 19.51 11.53 -25.32
N LYS A 293 18.49 11.40 -24.45
CA LYS A 293 17.34 10.52 -24.70
C LYS A 293 16.23 11.29 -25.39
N GLU A 294 15.86 10.86 -26.58
CA GLU A 294 14.75 11.44 -27.33
C GLU A 294 13.42 11.34 -26.59
N CYS A 295 12.54 12.29 -26.83
CA CYS A 295 11.23 12.34 -26.27
C CYS A 295 10.25 13.04 -27.22
N LYS A 296 9.06 12.47 -27.38
CA LYS A 296 8.01 13.08 -28.22
C LYS A 296 7.29 14.25 -27.56
N TRP A 297 7.37 14.35 -26.23
CA TRP A 297 6.73 15.42 -25.48
C TRP A 297 7.70 16.59 -25.29
N THR A 298 7.15 17.80 -25.38
CA THR A 298 7.91 19.04 -25.22
C THR A 298 7.64 19.69 -23.86
N THR A 299 6.49 19.43 -23.25
CA THR A 299 6.07 20.01 -21.97
C THR A 299 5.62 18.96 -20.96
N GLY A 300 5.77 19.28 -19.68
CA GLY A 300 5.28 18.44 -18.59
C GLY A 300 3.75 18.32 -18.60
N GLU A 301 3.02 19.29 -19.16
CA GLU A 301 1.57 19.20 -19.31
C GLU A 301 1.16 18.16 -20.35
N GLU A 302 1.85 18.09 -21.49
CA GLU A 302 1.65 17.00 -22.48
C GLU A 302 1.88 15.64 -21.87
N VAL A 303 2.95 15.49 -21.09
CA VAL A 303 3.23 14.25 -20.35
C VAL A 303 2.11 13.95 -19.35
N PHE A 304 1.62 14.98 -18.64
CA PHE A 304 0.54 14.81 -17.67
C PHE A 304 -0.76 14.35 -18.34
N LEU A 305 -1.14 14.94 -19.46
CA LEU A 305 -2.33 14.56 -20.23
C LEU A 305 -2.22 13.10 -20.68
N TRP A 306 -1.11 12.74 -21.33
CA TRP A 306 -0.85 11.35 -21.72
C TRP A 306 -0.89 10.39 -20.51
N TRP A 307 -0.29 10.78 -19.39
CA TRP A 307 -0.26 9.95 -18.19
C TRP A 307 -1.63 9.75 -17.54
N MET A 308 -2.55 10.69 -17.73
CA MET A 308 -3.93 10.60 -17.25
C MET A 308 -4.81 9.73 -18.13
N GLU A 309 -4.45 9.51 -19.38
CA GLU A 309 -5.20 8.67 -20.30
C GLU A 309 -5.03 7.20 -19.94
N ASP A 310 -6.15 6.54 -19.62
CA ASP A 310 -6.17 5.13 -19.29
C ASP A 310 -6.49 4.24 -20.50
N GLU A 311 -6.73 4.83 -21.70
CA GLU A 311 -7.14 4.14 -22.92
C GLU A 311 -6.04 4.22 -23.98
N ASN A 312 -5.92 3.18 -24.83
CA ASN A 312 -5.03 3.18 -25.98
C ASN A 312 -5.55 4.17 -27.01
N ILE A 313 -4.93 5.33 -27.12
CA ILE A 313 -5.23 6.30 -28.18
C ILE A 313 -4.47 5.88 -29.43
N PRO A 314 -5.10 5.89 -30.64
CA PRO A 314 -4.41 5.63 -31.88
C PRO A 314 -3.20 6.60 -32.04
N GLY A 315 -1.99 6.06 -32.22
CA GLY A 315 -0.75 6.83 -32.29
C GLY A 315 -0.05 7.08 -30.93
N GLN A 316 -0.61 6.63 -29.82
CA GLN A 316 0.07 6.65 -28.53
C GLN A 316 1.20 5.60 -28.49
N MET A 317 2.43 6.03 -28.16
CA MET A 317 3.53 5.07 -27.95
C MET A 317 3.18 4.10 -26.84
N ARG A 318 3.34 2.82 -27.11
CA ARG A 318 3.19 1.76 -26.12
C ARG A 318 4.42 1.77 -25.22
N MET A 319 4.27 1.23 -24.02
CA MET A 319 5.36 1.12 -23.07
C MET A 319 6.45 0.16 -23.54
N GLU A 320 6.07 -0.78 -24.40
CA GLU A 320 6.98 -1.71 -25.09
C GLU A 320 7.98 -0.95 -25.97
N ASP A 321 7.57 0.20 -26.56
CA ASP A 321 8.41 1.07 -27.37
C ASP A 321 9.48 1.81 -26.54
N PHE A 322 9.31 1.90 -25.20
CA PHE A 322 10.29 2.50 -24.29
C PHE A 322 11.29 1.49 -23.69
N ILE A 323 10.91 0.21 -23.65
CA ILE A 323 11.72 -0.86 -23.04
C ILE A 323 12.65 -1.50 -24.08
N ALA A 324 12.33 -1.39 -25.37
CA ALA A 324 13.12 -1.95 -26.47
C ALA A 324 14.46 -1.22 -26.73
N GLU A 325 14.74 -0.11 -26.01
CA GLU A 325 15.96 0.69 -26.15
C GLU A 325 16.92 0.61 -24.96
N GLU A 326 16.73 -0.34 -24.05
CA GLU A 326 17.69 -0.72 -23.00
C GLU A 326 18.34 -2.10 -23.33
#